data_f2717163ce6b54f5de5e59e6a4d711e5
#
_entry.id   f2717163ce6b54f5de5e59e6a4d711e5
#
_cell.length_a   1.000
_cell.length_b   1.000
_cell.length_c   1.000
_cell.angle_alpha   90.00
_cell.angle_beta   90.00
_cell.angle_gamma   90.00
#
_symmetry.space_group_name_H-M   'P 1'
#
loop_
_entity.id
_entity.type
_entity.pdbx_description
1 polymer ?
#
loop_
_entity_poly.entity_id
_entity_poly.type
_entity_poly.pdbx_seq_one_letter_code
_entity_poly.pdbx_strand_id
1 'polypeptide(L)'
;MMIQPPDDDERTNSMGLFNTAEAFRLSAMALEDEKVKIGHAASPIRICYYHALELYLKALLRQKHSVKKIQEKFGHNTKRLVEEAEALGLVVTDEDREVFSNADTDATIEARYIRTGAKNWPELEELRHTCKRVRDGVGDLLFKTGVPLWL
;
A
#
# COMPACT_ATOMS: atom_id res chain seq x y z
N MET A 1 -15.69 -33.87 14.96
CA MET A 1 -14.36 -33.31 14.54
C MET A 1 -14.55 -31.85 14.22
N MET A 2 -13.95 -30.99 15.00
CA MET A 2 -13.98 -29.54 14.69
C MET A 2 -12.95 -29.23 13.62
N ILE A 3 -13.42 -28.70 12.49
CA ILE A 3 -12.54 -28.18 11.47
C ILE A 3 -12.00 -26.86 11.99
N GLN A 4 -10.68 -26.79 12.25
CA GLN A 4 -10.08 -25.52 12.60
C GLN A 4 -10.12 -24.57 11.39
N PRO A 5 -10.46 -23.29 11.60
CA PRO A 5 -10.36 -22.33 10.50
C PRO A 5 -8.90 -22.26 10.03
N PRO A 6 -8.65 -22.03 8.73
CA PRO A 6 -7.29 -21.82 8.23
C PRO A 6 -6.63 -20.68 8.99
N ASP A 7 -5.33 -20.80 9.26
CA ASP A 7 -4.59 -19.73 9.94
C ASP A 7 -4.46 -18.48 9.04
N ASP A 8 -3.98 -17.38 9.59
CA ASP A 8 -3.85 -16.11 8.86
C ASP A 8 -2.89 -16.24 7.67
N ASP A 9 -1.87 -17.10 7.77
CA ASP A 9 -0.92 -17.34 6.68
C ASP A 9 -1.56 -18.05 5.49
N GLU A 10 -2.47 -18.97 5.73
CA GLU A 10 -3.23 -19.64 4.67
C GLU A 10 -4.24 -18.70 4.00
N ARG A 11 -4.85 -17.82 4.79
CA ARG A 11 -5.90 -16.90 4.33
C ARG A 11 -5.34 -15.67 3.64
N THR A 12 -4.11 -15.29 3.97
CA THR A 12 -3.50 -14.06 3.51
C THR A 12 -2.17 -14.36 2.81
N ASN A 13 -2.19 -14.39 1.49
CA ASN A 13 -1.01 -14.62 0.67
C ASN A 13 -0.63 -13.37 -0.12
N SER A 14 0.54 -13.41 -0.78
CA SER A 14 1.04 -12.29 -1.58
C SER A 14 0.07 -11.88 -2.68
N MET A 15 -0.52 -12.84 -3.37
CA MET A 15 -1.50 -12.56 -4.44
C MET A 15 -2.73 -11.83 -3.91
N GLY A 16 -3.27 -12.29 -2.77
CA GLY A 16 -4.43 -11.65 -2.15
C GLY A 16 -4.13 -10.24 -1.69
N LEU A 17 -2.97 -10.01 -1.09
CA LEU A 17 -2.54 -8.67 -0.68
C LEU A 17 -2.34 -7.76 -1.89
N PHE A 18 -1.71 -8.25 -2.95
CA PHE A 18 -1.52 -7.50 -4.18
C PHE A 18 -2.86 -7.13 -4.84
N ASN A 19 -3.77 -8.07 -4.94
CA ASN A 19 -5.07 -7.85 -5.54
C ASN A 19 -5.91 -6.85 -4.74
N THR A 20 -5.83 -6.89 -3.41
CA THR A 20 -6.50 -5.92 -2.55
C THR A 20 -5.88 -4.53 -2.73
N ALA A 21 -4.55 -4.45 -2.83
CA ALA A 21 -3.86 -3.20 -3.13
C ALA A 21 -4.33 -2.61 -4.48
N GLU A 22 -4.45 -3.46 -5.51
CA GLU A 22 -4.98 -3.05 -6.82
C GLU A 22 -6.40 -2.48 -6.71
N ALA A 23 -7.25 -3.11 -5.92
CA ALA A 23 -8.62 -2.62 -5.71
C ALA A 23 -8.61 -1.20 -5.11
N PHE A 24 -7.76 -0.93 -4.14
CA PHE A 24 -7.64 0.41 -3.55
C PHE A 24 -7.04 1.41 -4.53
N ARG A 25 -6.02 1.03 -5.29
CA ARG A 25 -5.42 1.90 -6.30
C ARG A 25 -6.42 2.29 -7.39
N LEU A 26 -7.14 1.32 -7.92
CA LEU A 26 -8.15 1.55 -8.95
C LEU A 26 -9.33 2.37 -8.42
N SER A 27 -9.71 2.17 -7.16
CA SER A 27 -10.74 2.98 -6.51
C SER A 27 -10.30 4.45 -6.39
N ALA A 28 -9.05 4.69 -6.01
CA ALA A 28 -8.50 6.04 -5.95
C ALA A 28 -8.52 6.71 -7.32
N MET A 29 -8.11 5.99 -8.36
CA MET A 29 -8.12 6.50 -9.73
C MET A 29 -9.53 6.82 -10.21
N ALA A 30 -10.49 5.96 -9.91
CA ALA A 30 -11.89 6.18 -10.25
C ALA A 30 -12.44 7.44 -9.56
N LEU A 31 -12.11 7.64 -8.29
CA LEU A 31 -12.51 8.84 -7.54
C LEU A 31 -11.90 10.11 -8.14
N GLU A 32 -10.65 10.05 -8.58
CA GLU A 32 -10.01 11.18 -9.28
C GLU A 32 -10.75 11.51 -10.59
N ASP A 33 -11.09 10.50 -11.37
CA ASP A 33 -11.76 10.67 -12.68
C ASP A 33 -13.16 11.23 -12.53
N GLU A 34 -13.91 10.83 -11.51
CA GLU A 34 -15.26 11.31 -11.24
C GLU A 34 -15.29 12.79 -10.82
N LYS A 35 -14.14 13.39 -10.56
CA LYS A 35 -14.05 14.79 -10.11
C LYS A 35 -15.07 15.09 -9.01
N VAL A 36 -15.06 14.28 -7.95
CA VAL A 36 -15.96 14.46 -6.81
C VAL A 36 -15.78 15.86 -6.26
N LYS A 37 -16.71 16.76 -6.57
CA LYS A 37 -16.65 18.18 -6.21
C LYS A 37 -17.16 18.43 -4.79
N ILE A 38 -16.73 17.62 -3.83
CA ILE A 38 -17.09 17.79 -2.42
C ILE A 38 -15.84 18.24 -1.67
N GLY A 39 -15.97 19.26 -0.83
CA GLY A 39 -14.90 20.04 -0.23
C GLY A 39 -13.61 19.36 0.27
N HIS A 40 -13.59 18.08 0.61
CA HIS A 40 -12.40 17.33 1.03
C HIS A 40 -12.24 16.02 0.27
N ALA A 41 -12.64 15.98 -1.00
CA ALA A 41 -12.59 14.79 -1.85
C ALA A 41 -11.18 14.18 -1.96
N ALA A 42 -10.13 15.00 -1.86
CA ALA A 42 -8.74 14.54 -1.91
C ALA A 42 -8.38 13.60 -0.75
N SER A 43 -9.00 13.74 0.44
CA SER A 43 -8.69 12.90 1.60
C SER A 43 -9.04 11.42 1.41
N PRO A 44 -10.24 11.05 0.94
CA PRO A 44 -10.55 9.66 0.62
C PRO A 44 -9.65 9.09 -0.48
N ILE A 45 -9.31 9.87 -1.48
CA ILE A 45 -8.41 9.47 -2.57
C ILE A 45 -7.02 9.14 -2.00
N ARG A 46 -6.48 10.01 -1.14
CA ARG A 46 -5.18 9.79 -0.50
C ARG A 46 -5.18 8.56 0.39
N ILE A 47 -6.23 8.35 1.18
CA ILE A 47 -6.37 7.15 2.01
C ILE A 47 -6.29 5.90 1.15
N CYS A 48 -6.99 5.86 0.02
CA CYS A 48 -6.97 4.72 -0.88
C CYS A 48 -5.57 4.48 -1.47
N TYR A 49 -4.89 5.51 -1.93
CA TYR A 49 -3.53 5.36 -2.46
C TYR A 49 -2.53 4.90 -1.40
N TYR A 50 -2.54 5.51 -0.22
CA TYR A 50 -1.62 5.11 0.86
C TYR A 50 -1.90 3.70 1.34
N HIS A 51 -3.16 3.31 1.41
CA HIS A 51 -3.52 1.94 1.78
C HIS A 51 -3.06 0.94 0.72
N ALA A 52 -3.20 1.30 -0.56
CA ALA A 52 -2.67 0.49 -1.64
C ALA A 52 -1.14 0.32 -1.53
N LEU A 53 -0.41 1.41 -1.29
CA LEU A 53 1.05 1.36 -1.12
C LEU A 53 1.47 0.42 0.02
N GLU A 54 0.83 0.53 1.17
CA GLU A 54 1.10 -0.35 2.30
C GLU A 54 0.87 -1.82 1.94
N LEU A 55 -0.23 -2.11 1.27
CA LEU A 55 -0.59 -3.49 0.89
C LEU A 55 0.34 -4.05 -0.19
N TYR A 56 0.80 -3.25 -1.16
CA TYR A 56 1.82 -3.70 -2.11
C TYR A 56 3.11 -4.09 -1.40
N LEU A 57 3.57 -3.27 -0.49
CA LEU A 57 4.78 -3.57 0.29
C LEU A 57 4.62 -4.85 1.10
N LYS A 58 3.49 -5.01 1.77
CA LYS A 58 3.17 -6.22 2.54
C LYS A 58 3.06 -7.45 1.65
N ALA A 59 2.53 -7.31 0.43
CA ALA A 59 2.49 -8.40 -0.53
C ALA A 59 3.90 -8.92 -0.85
N LEU A 60 4.87 -8.02 -1.03
CA LEU A 60 6.25 -8.40 -1.25
C LEU A 60 6.88 -9.04 0.00
N LEU A 61 6.67 -8.45 1.17
CA LEU A 61 7.19 -8.98 2.43
C LEU A 61 6.65 -10.38 2.73
N ARG A 62 5.43 -10.66 2.32
CA ARG A 62 4.79 -11.96 2.55
C ARG A 62 5.55 -13.14 1.90
N GLN A 63 6.44 -12.86 0.96
CA GLN A 63 7.30 -13.88 0.36
C GLN A 63 8.28 -14.48 1.36
N LYS A 64 8.70 -13.71 2.38
CA LYS A 64 9.70 -14.14 3.37
C LYS A 64 9.21 -14.11 4.81
N HIS A 65 8.09 -13.47 5.08
CA HIS A 65 7.60 -13.27 6.43
C HIS A 65 6.17 -13.79 6.57
N SER A 66 5.86 -14.36 7.75
CA SER A 66 4.50 -14.73 8.10
C SER A 66 3.64 -13.48 8.33
N VAL A 67 2.32 -13.63 8.24
CA VAL A 67 1.38 -12.55 8.55
C VAL A 67 1.62 -12.01 9.95
N LYS A 68 1.80 -12.90 10.92
CA LYS A 68 2.09 -12.52 12.31
C LYS A 68 3.34 -11.65 12.44
N LYS A 69 4.43 -12.06 11.76
CA LYS A 69 5.69 -11.30 11.79
C LYS A 69 5.53 -9.93 11.12
N ILE A 70 4.80 -9.85 10.01
CA ILE A 70 4.53 -8.58 9.33
C ILE A 70 3.77 -7.64 10.27
N GLN A 71 2.73 -8.14 10.95
CA GLN A 71 1.94 -7.35 11.89
C GLN A 71 2.75 -6.89 13.10
N GLU A 72 3.52 -7.79 13.71
CA GLU A 72 4.26 -7.51 14.95
C GLU A 72 5.52 -6.67 14.72
N LYS A 73 6.29 -6.98 13.68
CA LYS A 73 7.57 -6.32 13.43
C LYS A 73 7.44 -5.05 12.60
N PHE A 74 6.55 -5.03 11.64
CA PHE A 74 6.42 -3.91 10.70
C PHE A 74 5.14 -3.10 10.95
N GLY A 75 4.02 -3.77 11.20
CA GLY A 75 2.73 -3.11 11.43
C GLY A 75 2.37 -2.14 10.31
N HIS A 76 2.13 -0.90 10.67
CA HIS A 76 1.87 0.19 9.73
C HIS A 76 3.07 1.14 9.59
N ASN A 77 4.25 0.72 10.03
CA ASN A 77 5.46 1.53 9.94
C ASN A 77 5.98 1.53 8.51
N THR A 78 5.63 2.54 7.75
CA THR A 78 5.97 2.66 6.34
C THR A 78 7.48 2.64 6.10
N LYS A 79 8.25 3.32 6.94
CA LYS A 79 9.71 3.34 6.81
C LYS A 79 10.31 1.93 6.87
N ARG A 80 9.89 1.13 7.85
CA ARG A 80 10.35 -0.26 7.99
C ARG A 80 9.89 -1.13 6.84
N LEU A 81 8.65 -0.95 6.38
CA LEU A 81 8.12 -1.69 5.23
C LEU A 81 8.93 -1.39 3.97
N VAL A 82 9.26 -0.13 3.72
CA VAL A 82 10.06 0.28 2.56
C VAL A 82 11.47 -0.27 2.65
N GLU A 83 12.13 -0.17 3.81
CA GLU A 83 13.48 -0.71 4.02
C GLU A 83 13.53 -2.21 3.73
N GLU A 84 12.58 -2.96 4.24
CA GLU A 84 12.51 -4.41 3.98
C GLU A 84 12.20 -4.72 2.52
N ALA A 85 11.29 -3.97 1.90
CA ALA A 85 10.97 -4.14 0.49
C ALA A 85 12.19 -3.87 -0.40
N GLU A 86 12.99 -2.85 -0.07
CA GLU A 86 14.25 -2.58 -0.76
C GLU A 86 15.25 -3.74 -0.59
N ALA A 87 15.33 -4.31 0.59
CA ALA A 87 16.18 -5.49 0.84
C ALA A 87 15.72 -6.69 0.01
N LEU A 88 14.45 -6.75 -0.37
CA LEU A 88 13.88 -7.79 -1.23
C LEU A 88 13.97 -7.45 -2.72
N GLY A 89 14.56 -6.32 -3.07
CA GLY A 89 14.85 -5.95 -4.46
C GLY A 89 14.00 -4.83 -5.04
N LEU A 90 13.08 -4.24 -4.28
CA LEU A 90 12.28 -3.12 -4.76
C LEU A 90 13.16 -1.88 -4.97
N VAL A 91 13.03 -1.27 -6.13
CA VAL A 91 13.70 0.01 -6.43
C VAL A 91 12.78 1.14 -6.00
N VAL A 92 13.27 2.00 -5.12
CA VAL A 92 12.53 3.16 -4.60
C VAL A 92 13.29 4.43 -5.00
N THR A 93 12.64 5.30 -5.76
CA THR A 93 13.24 6.56 -6.20
C THR A 93 13.19 7.60 -5.08
N ASP A 94 13.94 8.69 -5.23
CA ASP A 94 13.89 9.80 -4.26
C ASP A 94 12.49 10.44 -4.21
N GLU A 95 11.81 10.53 -5.34
CA GLU A 95 10.42 10.99 -5.40
C GLU A 95 9.50 10.07 -4.61
N ASP A 96 9.68 8.77 -4.73
CA ASP A 96 8.91 7.77 -3.99
C ASP A 96 9.16 7.90 -2.48
N ARG A 97 10.42 8.12 -2.07
CA ARG A 97 10.77 8.33 -0.65
C ARG A 97 10.05 9.54 -0.07
N GLU A 98 9.95 10.62 -0.83
CA GLU A 98 9.23 11.80 -0.40
C GLU A 98 7.74 11.51 -0.19
N VAL A 99 7.11 10.77 -1.10
CA VAL A 99 5.73 10.32 -0.93
C VAL A 99 5.60 9.44 0.32
N PHE A 100 6.48 8.48 0.50
CA PHE A 100 6.46 7.59 1.67
C PHE A 100 6.69 8.33 2.99
N SER A 101 7.45 9.41 2.99
CA SER A 101 7.68 10.19 4.22
C SER A 101 6.40 10.81 4.79
N ASN A 102 5.38 10.98 3.96
CA ASN A 102 4.06 11.48 4.34
C ASN A 102 3.06 10.35 4.63
N ALA A 103 3.46 9.11 4.48
CA ALA A 103 2.60 7.93 4.61
C ALA A 103 2.69 7.28 5.99
N ASP A 104 3.09 8.02 7.02
CA ASP A 104 3.12 7.48 8.37
C ASP A 104 1.69 7.27 8.90
N THR A 105 1.58 6.48 9.95
CA THR A 105 0.30 6.14 10.57
C THR A 105 -0.48 7.37 11.00
N ASP A 106 0.23 8.37 11.52
CA ASP A 106 -0.40 9.60 12.01
C ASP A 106 -1.01 10.40 10.86
N ALA A 107 -0.31 10.50 9.73
CA ALA A 107 -0.82 11.17 8.55
C ALA A 107 -2.09 10.51 8.00
N THR A 108 -2.11 9.17 7.95
CA THR A 108 -3.27 8.40 7.52
C THR A 108 -4.42 8.55 8.49
N ILE A 109 -4.14 8.54 9.80
CA ILE A 109 -5.14 8.75 10.84
C ILE A 109 -5.72 10.15 10.75
N GLU A 110 -4.90 11.18 10.57
CA GLU A 110 -5.37 12.56 10.41
C GLU A 110 -6.32 12.69 9.23
N ALA A 111 -6.02 12.05 8.11
CA ALA A 111 -6.88 12.03 6.94
C ALA A 111 -8.24 11.37 7.23
N ARG A 112 -8.26 10.32 8.05
CA ARG A 112 -9.49 9.61 8.43
C ARG A 112 -10.37 10.42 9.37
N TYR A 113 -9.78 11.22 10.26
CA TYR A 113 -10.50 11.92 11.32
C TYR A 113 -10.74 13.39 11.03
N ILE A 114 -10.59 13.81 9.79
CA ILE A 114 -10.91 15.15 9.31
C ILE A 114 -10.28 16.22 10.21
N ARG A 115 -8.98 16.17 10.37
CA ARG A 115 -8.27 17.31 10.97
C ARG A 115 -8.09 18.38 9.90
N THR A 116 -8.80 19.46 10.06
CA THR A 116 -8.65 20.64 9.20
C THR A 116 -7.43 21.41 9.66
N GLY A 117 -6.30 21.18 9.03
CA GLY A 117 -5.09 21.93 9.28
C GLY A 117 -4.22 21.93 8.03
N ALA A 118 -3.41 22.96 7.86
CA ALA A 118 -2.47 23.02 6.77
C ALA A 118 -1.42 21.92 6.97
N LYS A 119 -1.51 20.84 6.20
CA LYS A 119 -0.47 19.82 6.11
C LYS A 119 0.00 19.75 4.67
N ASN A 120 1.31 19.69 4.49
CA ASN A 120 1.89 19.50 3.16
C ASN A 120 1.69 18.06 2.73
N TRP A 121 0.63 17.80 1.97
CA TRP A 121 0.41 16.53 1.31
C TRP A 121 1.09 16.55 -0.06
N PRO A 122 1.62 15.41 -0.54
CA PRO A 122 2.08 15.33 -1.91
C PRO A 122 0.91 15.55 -2.86
N GLU A 123 1.20 16.08 -4.03
CA GLU A 123 0.22 16.21 -5.10
C GLU A 123 -0.36 14.82 -5.44
N LEU A 124 -1.64 14.76 -5.78
CA LEU A 124 -2.28 13.50 -6.15
C LEU A 124 -1.58 12.83 -7.34
N GLU A 125 -1.08 13.61 -8.28
CA GLU A 125 -0.32 13.10 -9.42
C GLU A 125 0.95 12.38 -8.96
N GLU A 126 1.71 12.95 -8.05
CA GLU A 126 2.92 12.33 -7.49
C GLU A 126 2.58 11.03 -6.77
N LEU A 127 1.54 11.04 -5.97
CA LEU A 127 1.07 9.89 -5.22
C LEU A 127 0.62 8.76 -6.18
N ARG A 128 -0.11 9.10 -7.22
CA ARG A 128 -0.53 8.16 -8.26
C ARG A 128 0.67 7.54 -8.96
N HIS A 129 1.67 8.34 -9.34
CA HIS A 129 2.88 7.86 -10.00
C HIS A 129 3.68 6.92 -9.11
N THR A 130 3.86 7.28 -7.83
CA THR A 130 4.54 6.41 -6.87
C THR A 130 3.79 5.10 -6.70
N CYS A 131 2.48 5.15 -6.58
CA CYS A 131 1.66 3.96 -6.44
C CYS A 131 1.83 3.02 -7.64
N LYS A 132 1.86 3.57 -8.86
CA LYS A 132 2.08 2.79 -10.08
C LYS A 132 3.48 2.18 -10.12
N ARG A 133 4.53 2.93 -9.78
CA ARG A 133 5.91 2.41 -9.75
C ARG A 133 6.05 1.28 -8.74
N VAL A 134 5.51 1.45 -7.55
CA VAL A 134 5.53 0.41 -6.51
C VAL A 134 4.74 -0.81 -6.95
N ARG A 135 3.56 -0.62 -7.50
CA ARG A 135 2.77 -1.71 -8.08
C ARG A 135 3.56 -2.50 -9.11
N ASP A 136 4.16 -1.81 -10.07
CA ASP A 136 4.90 -2.47 -11.15
C ASP A 136 6.15 -3.18 -10.61
N GLY A 137 6.89 -2.55 -9.72
CA GLY A 137 8.09 -3.14 -9.11
C GLY A 137 7.78 -4.36 -8.26
N VAL A 138 6.78 -4.27 -7.39
CA VAL A 138 6.33 -5.41 -6.57
C VAL A 138 5.77 -6.53 -7.46
N GLY A 139 4.94 -6.17 -8.44
CA GLY A 139 4.37 -7.14 -9.38
C GLY A 139 5.43 -7.92 -10.12
N ASP A 140 6.47 -7.26 -10.62
CA ASP A 140 7.59 -7.91 -11.30
C ASP A 140 8.34 -8.88 -10.37
N LEU A 141 8.62 -8.47 -9.14
CA LEU A 141 9.31 -9.30 -8.17
C LEU A 141 8.47 -10.52 -7.79
N LEU A 142 7.18 -10.36 -7.57
CA LEU A 142 6.28 -11.47 -7.27
C LEU A 142 6.16 -12.42 -8.44
N PHE A 143 6.04 -11.91 -9.66
CA PHE A 143 5.96 -12.72 -10.87
C PHE A 143 7.21 -13.59 -11.03
N LYS A 144 8.40 -13.04 -10.80
CA LYS A 144 9.67 -13.78 -10.86
C LYS A 144 9.75 -14.92 -9.84
N THR A 145 9.04 -14.82 -8.73
CA THR A 145 8.97 -15.89 -7.72
C THR A 145 7.84 -16.89 -7.97
N GLY A 146 7.13 -16.74 -9.09
CA GLY A 146 6.07 -17.68 -9.49
C GLY A 146 4.68 -17.35 -8.95
N VAL A 147 4.46 -16.18 -8.38
CA VAL A 147 3.13 -15.76 -7.95
C VAL A 147 2.28 -15.42 -9.19
N PRO A 148 1.11 -16.06 -9.37
CA PRO A 148 0.25 -15.80 -10.53
C PRO A 148 -0.51 -14.48 -10.36
N LEU A 149 -0.01 -13.41 -10.96
CA LEU A 149 -0.66 -12.10 -10.96
C LEU A 149 -1.30 -11.80 -12.31
N TRP A 150 -2.47 -11.22 -12.28
CA TRP A 150 -3.11 -10.63 -13.44
C TRP A 150 -2.66 -9.17 -13.54
N LEU A 151 -1.68 -8.93 -14.38
CA LEU A 151 -1.13 -7.58 -14.57
C LEU A 151 -1.74 -6.88 -15.77
#